data_6f9d4e6460b9b8333f19c5333251737f
#
_entry.id   6f9d4e6460b9b8333f19c5333251737f
#
_cell.length_a   1.000
_cell.length_b   1.000
_cell.length_c   1.000
_cell.angle_alpha   90.00
_cell.angle_beta   90.00
_cell.angle_gamma   90.00
#
_symmetry.space_group_name_H-M   'P 1'
#
loop_
_entity.id
_entity.type
_entity.pdbx_description
1 polymer ?
#
loop_
_entity_poly.entity_id
_entity_poly.type
_entity_poly.pdbx_seq_one_letter_code
_entity_poly.pdbx_strand_id
1 'polypeptide(L)'
;TIPPLFYAKGTYFTLTGKSPFNHLIYPVPVPGGLGTHSTLDLGGQTKFGPDVSWVDEPDYEVDTARADSFYDAIRRYWRGLSDGALQPGYVGIRPKLGGPDQAKYAADFMIQGPAKHGIAGLINLYGIESPGLTSSLAIADKVAEQVGVA
;
A
#
# COMPACT_ATOMS: atom_id res chain seq x y z
N THR A 1 -2.28 -23.11 -10.30
CA THR A 1 -1.34 -23.08 -9.19
C THR A 1 -1.56 -21.78 -8.42
N ILE A 2 -1.77 -21.88 -7.13
CA ILE A 2 -1.92 -20.71 -6.24
C ILE A 2 -0.51 -20.09 -6.07
N PRO A 3 -0.33 -18.79 -6.36
CA PRO A 3 0.96 -18.13 -6.16
C PRO A 3 1.32 -18.02 -4.67
N PRO A 4 2.60 -17.88 -4.33
CA PRO A 4 3.00 -17.58 -2.97
C PRO A 4 2.46 -16.20 -2.56
N LEU A 5 2.20 -16.03 -1.26
CA LEU A 5 1.72 -14.78 -0.69
C LEU A 5 2.75 -14.24 0.29
N PHE A 6 3.07 -12.97 0.15
CA PHE A 6 3.94 -12.21 1.03
C PHE A 6 3.19 -11.00 1.59
N TYR A 7 3.57 -10.56 2.78
CA TYR A 7 2.89 -9.46 3.46
C TYR A 7 3.82 -8.26 3.58
N ALA A 8 3.47 -7.17 2.90
CA ALA A 8 4.15 -5.87 3.04
C ALA A 8 3.33 -4.97 3.97
N LYS A 9 3.80 -4.84 5.21
CA LYS A 9 3.22 -3.99 6.24
C LYS A 9 3.59 -2.53 5.96
N GLY A 10 2.60 -1.66 5.93
CA GLY A 10 2.74 -0.22 5.79
C GLY A 10 2.22 0.49 7.03
N THR A 11 3.10 1.20 7.72
CA THR A 11 2.77 1.95 8.93
C THR A 11 2.43 3.40 8.59
N TYR A 12 1.47 3.97 9.31
CA TYR A 12 1.09 5.37 9.21
C TYR A 12 1.15 6.05 10.57
N PHE A 13 1.63 7.29 10.57
CA PHE A 13 1.57 8.18 11.72
C PHE A 13 0.65 9.38 11.42
N THR A 14 -0.02 9.89 12.44
CA THR A 14 -0.84 11.10 12.35
C THR A 14 -0.12 12.29 12.95
N LEU A 15 -0.35 13.46 12.37
CA LEU A 15 0.18 14.72 12.91
C LEU A 15 -0.72 15.23 14.05
N THR A 16 -0.13 15.59 15.18
CA THR A 16 -0.85 16.34 16.21
C THR A 16 -1.01 17.79 15.78
N GLY A 17 -2.22 18.32 15.89
CA GLY A 17 -2.53 19.71 15.57
C GLY A 17 -2.93 19.93 14.11
N LYS A 18 -2.85 21.20 13.69
CA LYS A 18 -3.32 21.63 12.38
C LYS A 18 -2.35 21.19 11.27
N SER A 19 -2.92 20.70 10.15
CA SER A 19 -2.14 20.40 8.94
C SER A 19 -1.40 21.64 8.41
N PRO A 20 -0.11 21.52 8.08
CA PRO A 20 0.61 22.56 7.35
C PRO A 20 0.30 22.53 5.84
N PHE A 21 -0.38 21.48 5.36
CA PHE A 21 -0.65 21.23 3.94
C PHE A 21 -2.14 21.37 3.63
N ASN A 22 -2.41 21.87 2.43
CA ASN A 22 -3.76 21.91 1.84
C ASN A 22 -3.92 20.89 0.70
N HIS A 23 -2.86 20.17 0.38
CA HIS A 23 -2.80 19.18 -0.71
C HIS A 23 -2.05 17.94 -0.24
N LEU A 24 -2.20 16.86 -0.97
CA LEU A 24 -1.39 15.65 -0.80
C LEU A 24 0.05 15.94 -1.25
N ILE A 25 1.04 15.49 -0.49
CA ILE A 25 2.46 15.65 -0.82
C ILE A 25 3.07 14.27 -1.06
N TYR A 26 3.57 14.09 -2.27
CA TYR A 26 4.25 12.87 -2.69
C TYR A 26 5.71 13.20 -2.97
N PRO A 27 6.64 12.88 -2.08
CA PRO A 27 8.07 13.05 -2.35
C PRO A 27 8.51 12.15 -3.49
N VAL A 28 9.66 12.48 -4.09
CA VAL A 28 10.26 11.63 -5.12
C VAL A 28 10.50 10.23 -4.53
N PRO A 29 10.09 9.16 -5.23
CA PRO A 29 10.31 7.80 -4.77
C PRO A 29 11.79 7.52 -4.48
N VAL A 30 12.05 6.80 -3.40
CA VAL A 30 13.38 6.30 -3.07
C VAL A 30 13.51 4.82 -3.47
N PRO A 31 14.72 4.30 -3.71
CA PRO A 31 14.90 2.89 -3.99
C PRO A 31 14.23 2.00 -2.91
N GLY A 32 13.32 1.11 -3.34
CA GLY A 32 12.59 0.21 -2.45
C GLY A 32 11.30 0.75 -1.82
N GLY A 33 10.91 2.01 -2.10
CA GLY A 33 9.67 2.58 -1.55
C GLY A 33 9.19 3.82 -2.27
N LEU A 34 7.92 4.17 -2.04
CA LEU A 34 7.28 5.36 -2.63
C LEU A 34 7.63 6.67 -1.88
N GLY A 35 8.45 6.59 -0.83
CA GLY A 35 8.66 7.69 0.11
C GLY A 35 7.49 7.85 1.09
N THR A 36 7.72 8.60 2.17
CA THR A 36 6.68 8.89 3.17
C THR A 36 5.80 10.02 2.68
N HIS A 37 4.60 9.70 2.22
CA HIS A 37 3.62 10.67 1.72
C HIS A 37 3.01 11.48 2.87
N SER A 38 2.50 12.68 2.55
CA SER A 38 1.57 13.40 3.40
C SER A 38 0.19 13.37 2.75
N THR A 39 -0.78 12.82 3.45
CA THR A 39 -2.18 12.76 3.00
C THR A 39 -3.08 13.48 4.02
N LEU A 40 -4.23 13.94 3.55
CA LEU A 40 -5.25 14.56 4.38
C LEU A 40 -6.47 13.65 4.42
N ASP A 41 -7.01 13.41 5.61
CA ASP A 41 -8.32 12.78 5.72
C ASP A 41 -9.46 13.79 5.53
N LEU A 42 -10.69 13.30 5.53
CA LEU A 42 -11.87 14.15 5.34
C LEU A 42 -12.07 15.18 6.46
N GLY A 43 -11.46 14.97 7.62
CA GLY A 43 -11.42 15.92 8.74
C GLY A 43 -10.30 16.94 8.63
N GLY A 44 -9.44 16.83 7.59
CA GLY A 44 -8.28 17.71 7.41
C GLY A 44 -7.08 17.34 8.26
N GLN A 45 -7.07 16.16 8.92
CA GLN A 45 -5.92 15.69 9.66
C GLN A 45 -4.86 15.14 8.73
N THR A 46 -3.62 15.52 8.96
CA THR A 46 -2.47 14.99 8.20
C THR A 46 -2.09 13.61 8.69
N LYS A 47 -1.88 12.70 7.74
CA LYS A 47 -1.30 11.37 7.94
C LYS A 47 -0.06 11.23 7.07
N PHE A 48 0.98 10.65 7.66
CA PHE A 48 2.25 10.37 6.99
C PHE A 48 2.43 8.86 6.81
N GLY A 49 2.85 8.46 5.63
CA GLY A 49 3.06 7.05 5.31
C GLY A 49 2.58 6.67 3.92
N PRO A 50 2.61 5.37 3.59
CA PRO A 50 3.20 4.35 4.44
C PRO A 50 4.73 4.29 4.32
N ASP A 51 5.35 3.66 5.30
CA ASP A 51 6.63 2.98 5.11
C ASP A 51 6.40 1.57 4.58
N VAL A 52 7.43 0.74 4.53
CA VAL A 52 7.31 -0.68 4.15
C VAL A 52 8.17 -1.53 5.08
N SER A 53 7.55 -2.55 5.66
CA SER A 53 8.25 -3.65 6.32
C SER A 53 7.63 -4.99 5.92
N TRP A 54 8.46 -6.01 5.73
CA TRP A 54 7.99 -7.35 5.42
C TRP A 54 7.73 -8.11 6.71
N VAL A 55 6.61 -8.84 6.74
CA VAL A 55 6.20 -9.65 7.90
C VAL A 55 5.78 -11.04 7.42
N ASP A 56 5.98 -12.05 8.27
CA ASP A 56 5.66 -13.44 7.93
C ASP A 56 4.16 -13.72 8.03
N GLU A 57 3.47 -12.98 8.89
CA GLU A 57 2.02 -13.04 9.08
C GLU A 57 1.42 -11.65 9.25
N PRO A 58 0.09 -11.45 8.99
CA PRO A 58 -0.56 -10.17 9.19
C PRO A 58 -0.45 -9.69 10.64
N ASP A 59 0.27 -8.59 10.83
CA ASP A 59 0.43 -7.88 12.09
C ASP A 59 -0.01 -6.42 11.93
N TYR A 60 -1.06 -6.01 12.65
CA TYR A 60 -1.65 -4.67 12.58
C TYR A 60 -1.22 -3.75 13.72
N GLU A 61 -0.29 -4.19 14.57
CA GLU A 61 0.26 -3.35 15.63
C GLU A 61 1.16 -2.25 15.05
N VAL A 62 1.01 -1.04 15.56
CA VAL A 62 1.89 0.08 15.18
C VAL A 62 3.16 0.02 16.03
N ASP A 63 4.28 -0.25 15.39
CA ASP A 63 5.58 -0.11 16.05
C ASP A 63 5.94 1.37 16.18
N THR A 64 5.84 1.90 17.39
CA THR A 64 6.08 3.32 17.69
C THR A 64 7.53 3.75 17.51
N ALA A 65 8.51 2.81 17.61
CA ALA A 65 9.92 3.09 17.37
C ALA A 65 10.21 3.51 15.93
N ARG A 66 9.33 3.15 14.99
CA ARG A 66 9.45 3.57 13.58
C ARG A 66 9.28 5.07 13.37
N ALA A 67 8.71 5.80 14.34
CA ALA A 67 8.52 7.25 14.24
C ALA A 67 9.81 8.00 13.89
N ASP A 68 10.98 7.57 14.39
CA ASP A 68 12.25 8.23 14.13
C ASP A 68 12.55 8.30 12.61
N SER A 69 12.35 7.21 11.90
CA SER A 69 12.53 7.17 10.44
C SER A 69 11.55 8.07 9.68
N PHE A 70 10.34 8.26 10.23
CA PHE A 70 9.35 9.19 9.69
C PHE A 70 9.75 10.64 9.89
N TYR A 71 10.29 11.01 11.06
CA TYR A 71 10.82 12.35 11.28
C TYR A 71 11.88 12.70 10.25
N ASP A 72 12.84 11.81 10.01
CA ASP A 72 13.89 11.99 9.02
C ASP A 72 13.34 12.16 7.60
N ALA A 73 12.40 11.30 7.20
CA ALA A 73 11.80 11.35 5.87
C ALA A 73 10.97 12.61 5.64
N ILE A 74 10.12 12.99 6.60
CA ILE A 74 9.23 14.15 6.49
C ILE A 74 10.03 15.46 6.51
N ARG A 75 11.05 15.57 7.35
CA ARG A 75 11.88 16.78 7.47
C ARG A 75 12.66 17.13 6.21
N ARG A 76 12.80 16.19 5.27
CA ARG A 76 13.38 16.46 3.94
C ARG A 76 12.53 17.44 3.13
N TYR A 77 11.20 17.40 3.28
CA TYR A 77 10.30 18.30 2.57
C TYR A 77 9.55 19.27 3.49
N TRP A 78 9.46 18.99 4.79
CA TRP A 78 8.86 19.88 5.78
C TRP A 78 9.68 19.94 7.08
N ARG A 79 10.57 20.91 7.13
CA ARG A 79 11.47 21.10 8.29
C ARG A 79 10.77 21.57 9.56
N GLY A 80 9.53 22.06 9.48
CA GLY A 80 8.75 22.55 10.62
C GLY A 80 8.13 21.44 11.48
N LEU A 81 8.40 20.16 11.22
CA LEU A 81 7.90 19.05 12.04
C LEU A 81 8.62 19.04 13.40
N SER A 82 7.86 19.36 14.47
CA SER A 82 8.35 19.36 15.84
C SER A 82 8.51 17.94 16.38
N ASP A 83 9.46 17.72 17.27
CA ASP A 83 9.59 16.46 18.00
C ASP A 83 8.32 16.15 18.80
N GLY A 84 7.94 14.88 18.89
CA GLY A 84 6.73 14.43 19.58
C GLY A 84 5.40 14.71 18.85
N ALA A 85 5.43 15.35 17.66
CA ALA A 85 4.21 15.69 16.93
C ALA A 85 3.59 14.50 16.18
N LEU A 86 4.32 13.42 15.97
CA LEU A 86 3.81 12.21 15.34
C LEU A 86 3.18 11.28 16.38
N GLN A 87 1.95 10.87 16.13
CA GLN A 87 1.22 9.91 16.94
C GLN A 87 0.98 8.64 16.13
N PRO A 88 0.99 7.45 16.74
CA PRO A 88 0.62 6.22 16.06
C PRO A 88 -0.71 6.36 15.33
N GLY A 89 -0.75 6.02 14.06
CA GLY A 89 -1.95 6.04 13.25
C GLY A 89 -2.53 4.64 13.06
N TYR A 90 -2.28 4.06 11.91
CA TYR A 90 -2.75 2.70 11.59
C TYR A 90 -1.71 1.94 10.75
N VAL A 91 -1.98 0.67 10.56
CA VAL A 91 -1.21 -0.24 9.71
C VAL A 91 -2.11 -0.80 8.62
N GLY A 92 -1.58 -0.86 7.39
CA GLY A 92 -2.16 -1.64 6.29
C GLY A 92 -1.24 -2.78 5.88
N ILE A 93 -1.80 -3.91 5.50
CA ILE A 93 -1.05 -5.05 4.96
C ILE A 93 -1.36 -5.17 3.47
N ARG A 94 -0.33 -5.09 2.63
CA ARG A 94 -0.45 -5.34 1.18
C ARG A 94 -0.08 -6.79 0.89
N PRO A 95 -1.00 -7.58 0.34
CA PRO A 95 -0.69 -8.92 -0.13
C PRO A 95 0.14 -8.80 -1.42
N LYS A 96 1.35 -9.31 -1.40
CA LYS A 96 2.28 -9.27 -2.53
C LYS A 96 2.47 -10.66 -3.12
N LEU A 97 2.64 -10.76 -4.44
CA LEU A 97 2.98 -12.00 -5.16
C LEU A 97 4.49 -12.25 -5.21
N GLY A 98 5.30 -11.23 -4.91
CA GLY A 98 6.75 -11.31 -4.83
C GLY A 98 7.26 -10.86 -3.45
N GLY A 99 8.26 -11.56 -2.94
CA GLY A 99 8.90 -11.25 -1.64
C GLY A 99 9.85 -10.06 -1.72
N PRO A 100 10.56 -9.77 -0.61
CA PRO A 100 11.48 -8.61 -0.51
C PRO A 100 12.55 -8.58 -1.60
N ASP A 101 13.06 -9.73 -2.02
CA ASP A 101 14.09 -9.83 -3.07
C ASP A 101 13.57 -9.42 -4.47
N GLN A 102 12.25 -9.49 -4.67
CA GLN A 102 11.56 -9.15 -5.91
C GLN A 102 10.86 -7.80 -5.86
N ALA A 103 10.90 -7.11 -4.71
CA ALA A 103 10.21 -5.84 -4.46
C ALA A 103 10.65 -4.69 -5.38
N LYS A 104 11.73 -4.87 -6.14
CA LYS A 104 12.22 -3.92 -7.14
C LYS A 104 11.27 -3.73 -8.33
N TYR A 105 10.42 -4.71 -8.58
CA TYR A 105 9.47 -4.71 -9.69
C TYR A 105 8.07 -4.92 -9.14
N ALA A 106 7.13 -4.05 -9.51
CA ALA A 106 5.72 -4.29 -9.25
C ALA A 106 5.29 -5.55 -10.03
N ALA A 107 4.79 -6.56 -9.33
CA ALA A 107 4.14 -7.68 -9.99
C ALA A 107 2.84 -7.19 -10.62
N ASP A 108 2.54 -7.65 -11.83
CA ASP A 108 1.28 -7.36 -12.48
C ASP A 108 0.13 -8.15 -11.83
N PHE A 109 -1.10 -7.68 -12.04
CA PHE A 109 -2.30 -8.37 -11.62
C PHE A 109 -2.41 -9.73 -12.32
N MET A 110 -2.74 -10.77 -11.56
CA MET A 110 -2.88 -12.11 -12.08
C MET A 110 -4.35 -12.54 -12.09
N ILE A 111 -4.97 -12.59 -13.27
CA ILE A 111 -6.34 -13.06 -13.47
C ILE A 111 -6.27 -14.43 -14.10
N GLN A 112 -6.72 -15.48 -13.41
CA GLN A 112 -6.62 -16.86 -13.85
C GLN A 112 -7.99 -17.50 -13.95
N GLY A 113 -8.39 -17.85 -15.18
CA GLY A 113 -9.61 -18.60 -15.46
C GLY A 113 -9.36 -20.09 -15.73
N PRO A 114 -10.43 -20.82 -16.16
CA PRO A 114 -10.40 -22.26 -16.44
C PRO A 114 -9.31 -22.72 -17.39
N ALA A 115 -8.96 -21.89 -18.37
CA ALA A 115 -7.87 -22.19 -19.33
C ALA A 115 -6.51 -22.35 -18.63
N LYS A 116 -6.33 -21.74 -17.44
CA LYS A 116 -5.07 -21.81 -16.69
C LYS A 116 -5.03 -22.92 -15.65
N HIS A 117 -6.14 -23.19 -14.97
CA HIS A 117 -6.18 -24.14 -13.83
C HIS A 117 -7.14 -25.33 -14.03
N GLY A 118 -7.94 -25.35 -15.14
CA GLY A 118 -8.81 -26.47 -15.48
C GLY A 118 -10.13 -26.56 -14.72
N ILE A 119 -10.45 -25.61 -13.83
CA ILE A 119 -11.67 -25.65 -13.02
C ILE A 119 -12.72 -24.74 -13.65
N ALA A 120 -13.80 -25.35 -14.18
CA ALA A 120 -14.89 -24.60 -14.79
C ALA A 120 -15.59 -23.68 -13.78
N GLY A 121 -15.93 -22.46 -14.19
CA GLY A 121 -16.66 -21.48 -13.39
C GLY A 121 -15.83 -20.78 -12.30
N LEU A 122 -14.56 -21.09 -12.15
CA LEU A 122 -13.66 -20.43 -11.19
C LEU A 122 -12.81 -19.37 -11.91
N ILE A 123 -12.78 -18.16 -11.38
CA ILE A 123 -11.83 -17.11 -11.75
C ILE A 123 -11.10 -16.66 -10.51
N ASN A 124 -9.77 -16.76 -10.53
CA ASN A 124 -8.93 -16.31 -9.43
C ASN A 124 -8.32 -14.93 -9.76
N LEU A 125 -8.36 -14.04 -8.79
CA LEU A 125 -7.74 -12.71 -8.84
C LEU A 125 -6.64 -12.65 -7.79
N TYR A 126 -5.38 -12.52 -8.21
CA TYR A 126 -4.25 -12.44 -7.31
C TYR A 126 -3.46 -11.15 -7.54
N GLY A 127 -2.87 -10.62 -6.48
CA GLY A 127 -2.02 -9.44 -6.55
C GLY A 127 -2.77 -8.15 -6.91
N ILE A 128 -4.08 -8.10 -6.66
CA ILE A 128 -4.88 -6.89 -6.90
C ILE A 128 -4.63 -5.91 -5.75
N GLU A 129 -3.56 -5.14 -5.90
CA GLU A 129 -3.21 -4.04 -5.00
C GLU A 129 -3.39 -2.68 -5.71
N SER A 130 -2.68 -1.62 -5.33
CA SER A 130 -2.74 -0.34 -6.05
C SER A 130 -2.21 -0.48 -7.49
N PRO A 131 -2.96 -0.04 -8.52
CA PRO A 131 -4.21 0.75 -8.52
C PRO A 131 -5.50 -0.09 -8.69
N GLY A 132 -5.66 -1.23 -8.04
CA GLY A 132 -6.77 -2.17 -8.22
C GLY A 132 -8.16 -1.53 -8.08
N LEU A 133 -8.36 -0.63 -7.12
CA LEU A 133 -9.64 0.06 -6.95
C LEU A 133 -9.97 0.94 -8.16
N THR A 134 -9.00 1.72 -8.64
CA THR A 134 -9.19 2.59 -9.82
C THR A 134 -9.45 1.79 -11.09
N SER A 135 -8.84 0.61 -11.23
CA SER A 135 -8.99 -0.28 -12.38
C SER A 135 -10.09 -1.34 -12.21
N SER A 136 -10.87 -1.29 -11.14
CA SER A 136 -11.84 -2.34 -10.78
C SER A 136 -12.87 -2.64 -11.87
N LEU A 137 -13.38 -1.62 -12.57
CA LEU A 137 -14.33 -1.80 -13.67
C LEU A 137 -13.69 -2.55 -14.84
N ALA A 138 -12.47 -2.18 -15.24
CA ALA A 138 -11.75 -2.88 -16.30
C ALA A 138 -11.38 -4.33 -15.90
N ILE A 139 -11.09 -4.57 -14.61
CA ILE A 139 -10.90 -5.92 -14.08
C ILE A 139 -12.21 -6.71 -14.16
N ALA A 140 -13.35 -6.10 -13.82
CA ALA A 140 -14.67 -6.72 -13.91
C ALA A 140 -15.02 -7.12 -15.34
N ASP A 141 -14.79 -6.24 -16.33
CA ASP A 141 -14.97 -6.54 -17.75
C ASP A 141 -14.13 -7.75 -18.18
N LYS A 142 -12.87 -7.78 -17.73
CA LYS A 142 -11.96 -8.90 -18.01
C LYS A 142 -12.43 -10.22 -17.40
N VAL A 143 -13.03 -10.18 -16.21
CA VAL A 143 -13.65 -11.36 -15.58
C VAL A 143 -14.91 -11.77 -16.33
N ALA A 144 -15.77 -10.83 -16.73
CA ALA A 144 -17.00 -11.08 -17.49
C ALA A 144 -16.70 -11.79 -18.82
N GLU A 145 -15.68 -11.34 -19.55
CA GLU A 145 -15.18 -12.02 -20.77
C GLU A 145 -14.83 -13.49 -20.51
N GLN A 146 -14.14 -13.77 -19.39
CA GLN A 146 -13.70 -15.14 -19.07
C GLN A 146 -14.83 -16.07 -18.62
N VAL A 147 -15.92 -15.54 -18.07
CA VAL A 147 -17.10 -16.32 -17.70
C VAL A 147 -18.15 -16.37 -18.82
N GLY A 148 -17.96 -15.64 -19.92
CA GLY A 148 -18.83 -15.66 -21.07
C GLY A 148 -20.14 -14.89 -20.90
N VAL A 149 -20.13 -13.83 -20.09
CA VAL A 149 -21.30 -12.94 -19.85
C VAL A 149 -21.07 -11.51 -20.36
N ALA A 150 -20.04 -11.30 -21.16
CA ALA A 150 -19.72 -10.01 -21.80
C ALA A 150 -20.39 -9.89 -23.16
#